data_0107430f7b8087a0cc87cb14ff930595
#
_entry.id   0107430f7b8087a0cc87cb14ff930595
#
_cell.length_a   1.000
_cell.length_b   1.000
_cell.length_c   1.000
_cell.angle_alpha   90.00
_cell.angle_beta   90.00
_cell.angle_gamma   90.00
#
_symmetry.space_group_name_H-M   'P 1'
#
loop_
_entity.id
_entity.type
_entity.pdbx_description
1 polymer ?
#
loop_
_entity_poly.entity_id
_entity_poly.type
_entity_poly.pdbx_seq_one_letter_code
_entity_poly.pdbx_strand_id
1 'polypeptide(L)'
;MNTYRKYRLFITIIPIIFILSLLPWSEVRSLAVERSIDIPAEAKAEAVPPVNPAASKEAASLLNYLVNLGGKGMISGQHDYLESPDEYNNKLKNATGDYAVLHGYELGAINNQSERTIARQRQGVVDSAIEWYEDGGIVAMTFHQNLPGTTPEWANVHTSLSQEAFDAYVTPGTPQYKSLLASLDEIAVYLGELRDAGVPVLWRPYHEMNGNWFWWGQKDNFSKLWDITYDRLVNKHKLNNLLWVWNPNAPNEWADPYSAYYPGADKVDILAADIYNNDYKQSYYSDLLNLADGKPIGIGESGELPDPVTLSQTQRKWVYTMTWGKMLTEKNDLQKIRSFMTDKYTVSRKEYIESLSATPNTPVPVIAKKGLTGEYFNNAELSGTPALIRNDKKIDFNWHGNGPAAGLNKDTFSVRWTGKIKAGYSEMYTFTASSDDGIRVWIGGQLIIDSWKKQSGVSREGSMQLSAGVSYDIKVEYYENRGDASIRLMWESPSQKSAVISPSALSFP
;
A
#
# COMPACT_ATOMS: atom_id res chain seq x y z
N MET A 1 -23.97 -46.62 57.78
CA MET A 1 -23.33 -47.93 57.82
C MET A 1 -22.45 -48.10 56.65
N ASN A 2 -21.14 -47.98 56.92
CA ASN A 2 -20.00 -48.82 56.43
C ASN A 2 -19.84 -48.93 54.91
N THR A 3 -18.66 -48.80 54.35
CA THR A 3 -17.27 -48.95 54.85
C THR A 3 -16.31 -48.39 53.81
N TYR A 4 -15.30 -47.68 54.28
CA TYR A 4 -14.07 -47.27 53.51
C TYR A 4 -13.24 -48.51 53.13
N ARG A 5 -12.64 -48.52 51.93
CA ARG A 5 -11.44 -49.33 51.61
C ARG A 5 -10.34 -48.47 50.98
N LYS A 6 -9.29 -48.24 51.77
CA LYS A 6 -8.00 -47.67 51.36
C LYS A 6 -7.18 -48.76 50.67
N TYR A 7 -6.58 -48.41 49.51
CA TYR A 7 -5.45 -49.17 48.99
C TYR A 7 -4.18 -48.28 49.10
N ARG A 8 -3.21 -48.80 49.82
CA ARG A 8 -1.85 -48.30 49.91
C ARG A 8 -1.07 -48.89 48.74
N LEU A 9 -0.37 -48.00 47.97
CA LEU A 9 0.61 -48.43 46.99
C LEU A 9 2.00 -48.28 47.61
N PHE A 10 2.76 -49.38 47.60
CA PHE A 10 4.16 -49.42 48.04
C PHE A 10 5.05 -48.92 46.89
N ILE A 11 5.89 -47.92 47.14
CA ILE A 11 6.96 -47.50 46.23
C ILE A 11 8.23 -48.15 46.71
N THR A 12 8.80 -48.98 45.87
CA THR A 12 10.13 -49.60 46.11
C THR A 12 11.18 -48.72 45.42
N ILE A 13 12.09 -48.11 46.20
CA ILE A 13 13.20 -47.32 45.72
C ILE A 13 14.38 -48.26 45.55
N ILE A 14 14.95 -48.34 44.32
CA ILE A 14 16.24 -49.02 44.03
C ILE A 14 17.29 -47.91 43.82
N PRO A 15 18.41 -47.90 44.55
CA PRO A 15 19.47 -46.96 44.32
C PRO A 15 20.35 -47.41 43.15
N ILE A 16 20.52 -46.58 42.12
CA ILE A 16 21.51 -46.77 41.09
C ILE A 16 22.80 -46.02 41.49
N ILE A 17 23.85 -46.81 41.66
CA ILE A 17 25.21 -46.37 41.98
C ILE A 17 25.84 -45.71 40.76
N PHE A 18 26.32 -44.46 40.91
CA PHE A 18 27.16 -43.76 39.93
C PHE A 18 28.58 -44.37 39.91
N ILE A 19 28.99 -44.88 38.75
CA ILE A 19 30.40 -45.14 38.45
C ILE A 19 30.84 -44.08 37.44
N LEU A 20 31.66 -43.13 37.91
CA LEU A 20 32.43 -42.25 37.04
C LEU A 20 33.59 -43.03 36.40
N SER A 21 33.60 -43.15 35.07
CA SER A 21 34.79 -43.50 34.31
C SER A 21 35.15 -42.35 33.35
N LEU A 22 36.33 -41.81 33.56
CA LEU A 22 37.00 -40.83 32.73
C LEU A 22 37.30 -41.45 31.36
N LEU A 23 36.81 -40.87 30.29
CA LEU A 23 37.28 -41.07 28.92
C LEU A 23 37.36 -39.70 28.20
N PRO A 24 38.32 -39.54 27.26
CA PRO A 24 38.74 -38.23 26.77
C PRO A 24 37.80 -37.64 25.72
N TRP A 25 37.75 -36.31 25.69
CA TRP A 25 37.01 -35.52 24.73
C TRP A 25 37.61 -35.67 23.33
N SER A 26 37.01 -36.55 22.52
CA SER A 26 37.03 -36.43 21.07
C SER A 26 35.89 -37.27 20.49
N GLU A 27 35.10 -36.66 19.58
CA GLU A 27 34.07 -37.28 18.72
C GLU A 27 32.76 -37.73 19.38
N VAL A 28 31.91 -36.77 19.75
CA VAL A 28 30.46 -36.99 19.69
C VAL A 28 29.95 -36.40 18.36
N ARG A 29 30.01 -37.20 17.29
CA ARG A 29 29.18 -36.96 16.10
C ARG A 29 27.74 -37.28 16.49
N SER A 30 26.91 -36.23 16.57
CA SER A 30 25.47 -36.32 16.63
C SER A 30 24.98 -37.07 15.38
N LEU A 31 24.49 -38.27 15.55
CA LEU A 31 23.62 -38.93 14.58
C LEU A 31 22.24 -38.25 14.63
N ALA A 32 22.16 -37.06 14.04
CA ALA A 32 20.88 -36.53 13.62
C ALA A 32 20.44 -37.40 12.43
N VAL A 33 19.46 -38.25 12.68
CA VAL A 33 18.72 -38.91 11.62
C VAL A 33 17.93 -37.78 10.92
N GLU A 34 18.52 -37.24 9.86
CA GLU A 34 17.75 -36.43 8.88
C GLU A 34 16.67 -37.37 8.28
N ARG A 35 15.49 -37.35 8.86
CA ARG A 35 14.29 -37.69 8.12
C ARG A 35 14.12 -36.56 7.11
N SER A 36 14.69 -36.70 5.94
CA SER A 36 14.20 -35.99 4.76
C SER A 36 12.75 -36.43 4.55
N ILE A 37 11.83 -35.60 5.04
CA ILE A 37 10.45 -35.64 4.52
C ILE A 37 10.62 -35.16 3.09
N ASP A 38 10.58 -36.10 2.13
CA ASP A 38 10.34 -35.76 0.74
C ASP A 38 8.98 -35.08 0.65
N ILE A 39 8.99 -33.76 0.80
CA ILE A 39 7.88 -32.93 0.37
C ILE A 39 7.94 -33.02 -1.14
N PRO A 40 6.91 -33.61 -1.81
CA PRO A 40 6.83 -33.58 -3.26
C PRO A 40 7.04 -32.12 -3.66
N ALA A 41 7.94 -31.85 -4.59
CA ALA A 41 8.10 -30.51 -5.16
C ALA A 41 6.69 -30.06 -5.59
N GLU A 42 6.08 -29.16 -4.81
CA GLU A 42 4.81 -28.56 -5.18
C GLU A 42 4.99 -28.03 -6.59
N ALA A 43 4.19 -28.55 -7.52
CA ALA A 43 4.19 -28.06 -8.89
C ALA A 43 4.05 -26.54 -8.77
N LYS A 44 5.03 -25.79 -9.29
CA LYS A 44 4.95 -24.33 -9.35
C LYS A 44 3.61 -24.02 -10.01
N ALA A 45 2.71 -23.37 -9.27
CA ALA A 45 1.48 -22.89 -9.86
C ALA A 45 1.86 -22.09 -11.11
N GLU A 46 1.26 -22.43 -12.27
CA GLU A 46 1.49 -21.68 -13.48
C GLU A 46 1.17 -20.21 -13.20
N ALA A 47 2.07 -19.33 -13.64
CA ALA A 47 1.89 -17.90 -13.43
C ALA A 47 0.60 -17.45 -14.13
N VAL A 48 -0.35 -16.93 -13.38
CA VAL A 48 -1.59 -16.35 -13.93
C VAL A 48 -1.24 -14.95 -14.45
N PRO A 49 -1.29 -14.72 -15.78
CA PRO A 49 -1.01 -13.40 -16.32
C PRO A 49 -2.14 -12.42 -15.96
N PRO A 50 -1.82 -11.13 -15.68
CA PRO A 50 -2.85 -10.11 -15.57
C PRO A 50 -3.70 -10.00 -16.84
N VAL A 51 -4.98 -9.61 -16.69
CA VAL A 51 -5.89 -9.40 -17.84
C VAL A 51 -5.45 -8.25 -18.75
N ASN A 52 -4.66 -7.32 -18.24
CA ASN A 52 -3.94 -6.36 -19.08
C ASN A 52 -2.65 -7.01 -19.60
N PRO A 53 -2.53 -7.31 -20.90
CA PRO A 53 -1.33 -7.95 -21.44
C PRO A 53 -0.08 -7.06 -21.39
N ALA A 54 -0.25 -5.74 -21.18
CA ALA A 54 0.82 -4.78 -21.00
C ALA A 54 1.07 -4.43 -19.52
N ALA A 55 0.55 -5.23 -18.58
CA ALA A 55 0.71 -5.00 -17.16
C ALA A 55 2.19 -4.84 -16.75
N SER A 56 2.44 -3.98 -15.78
CA SER A 56 3.78 -3.78 -15.25
C SER A 56 4.30 -5.03 -14.56
N LYS A 57 5.62 -5.14 -14.43
CA LYS A 57 6.25 -6.27 -13.73
C LYS A 57 5.81 -6.34 -12.26
N GLU A 58 5.63 -5.19 -11.65
CA GLU A 58 5.18 -5.04 -10.27
C GLU A 58 3.75 -5.56 -10.12
N ALA A 59 2.84 -5.20 -11.02
CA ALA A 59 1.47 -5.71 -11.03
C ALA A 59 1.43 -7.23 -11.26
N ALA A 60 2.17 -7.73 -12.24
CA ALA A 60 2.24 -9.17 -12.49
C ALA A 60 2.83 -9.94 -11.29
N SER A 61 3.86 -9.39 -10.63
CA SER A 61 4.46 -9.99 -9.44
C SER A 61 3.50 -10.01 -8.26
N LEU A 62 2.73 -8.94 -8.06
CA LEU A 62 1.72 -8.86 -7.01
C LEU A 62 0.60 -9.88 -7.25
N LEU A 63 0.09 -10.00 -8.47
CA LEU A 63 -0.93 -10.99 -8.80
C LEU A 63 -0.43 -12.41 -8.53
N ASN A 64 0.78 -12.74 -8.97
CA ASN A 64 1.40 -14.04 -8.72
C ASN A 64 1.60 -14.31 -7.21
N TYR A 65 1.96 -13.30 -6.42
CA TYR A 65 2.03 -13.43 -4.97
C TYR A 65 0.66 -13.81 -4.38
N LEU A 66 -0.41 -13.10 -4.76
CA LEU A 66 -1.76 -13.36 -4.27
C LEU A 66 -2.26 -14.76 -4.67
N VAL A 67 -2.03 -15.19 -5.90
CA VAL A 67 -2.34 -16.55 -6.34
C VAL A 67 -1.65 -17.59 -5.47
N ASN A 68 -0.35 -17.42 -5.21
CA ASN A 68 0.46 -18.35 -4.41
C ASN A 68 0.14 -18.32 -2.92
N LEU A 69 -0.43 -17.22 -2.41
CA LEU A 69 -0.86 -17.08 -1.01
C LEU A 69 -2.12 -17.90 -0.72
N GLY A 70 -2.98 -18.10 -1.73
CA GLY A 70 -4.28 -18.77 -1.58
C GLY A 70 -4.18 -20.15 -0.93
N GLY A 71 -4.71 -20.28 0.30
CA GLY A 71 -4.67 -21.49 1.14
C GLY A 71 -3.53 -21.53 2.15
N LYS A 72 -2.64 -20.56 2.18
CA LYS A 72 -1.47 -20.49 3.08
C LYS A 72 -1.61 -19.40 4.15
N GLY A 73 -2.28 -18.32 3.83
CA GLY A 73 -2.51 -17.19 4.72
C GLY A 73 -3.45 -16.17 4.09
N MET A 74 -3.77 -15.13 4.83
CA MET A 74 -4.64 -14.04 4.43
C MET A 74 -4.00 -12.70 4.83
N ILE A 75 -3.80 -11.81 3.88
CA ILE A 75 -3.25 -10.48 4.11
C ILE A 75 -4.22 -9.64 4.94
N SER A 76 -3.71 -8.97 5.97
CA SER A 76 -4.43 -7.95 6.72
C SER A 76 -4.62 -6.69 5.88
N GLY A 77 -5.80 -6.09 5.89
CA GLY A 77 -6.10 -4.86 5.18
C GLY A 77 -6.93 -3.88 6.01
N GLN A 78 -6.71 -2.60 5.78
CA GLN A 78 -7.45 -1.50 6.38
C GLN A 78 -7.68 -0.40 5.34
N HIS A 79 -8.93 0.03 5.20
CA HIS A 79 -9.33 1.13 4.31
C HIS A 79 -9.36 2.46 5.06
N ASP A 80 -8.96 3.53 4.40
CA ASP A 80 -9.02 4.91 4.89
C ASP A 80 -9.85 5.79 3.94
N TYR A 81 -10.17 7.02 4.36
CA TYR A 81 -11.01 7.96 3.62
C TYR A 81 -10.18 8.99 2.85
N LEU A 82 -10.77 9.60 1.82
CA LEU A 82 -10.15 10.65 1.01
C LEU A 82 -9.59 11.80 1.85
N GLU A 83 -10.31 12.21 2.90
CA GLU A 83 -9.96 13.33 3.75
C GLU A 83 -8.85 13.03 4.75
N SER A 84 -8.68 11.76 5.10
CA SER A 84 -7.74 11.27 6.11
C SER A 84 -7.14 9.92 5.69
N PRO A 85 -6.23 9.93 4.70
CA PRO A 85 -5.79 8.70 4.02
C PRO A 85 -4.97 7.74 4.89
N ASP A 86 -4.60 8.10 6.12
CA ASP A 86 -3.76 7.26 7.01
C ASP A 86 -4.35 7.06 8.41
N GLU A 87 -5.54 7.57 8.68
CA GLU A 87 -6.08 7.66 10.05
C GLU A 87 -6.26 6.29 10.68
N TYR A 88 -6.93 5.36 10.00
CA TYR A 88 -7.31 4.06 10.57
C TYR A 88 -6.16 3.05 10.50
N ASN A 89 -5.30 3.13 9.50
CA ASN A 89 -4.05 2.38 9.49
C ASN A 89 -3.12 2.80 10.63
N ASN A 90 -3.04 4.08 10.95
CA ASN A 90 -2.32 4.58 12.11
C ASN A 90 -2.97 4.13 13.43
N LYS A 91 -4.31 4.10 13.51
CA LYS A 91 -5.03 3.56 14.68
C LYS A 91 -4.75 2.05 14.84
N LEU A 92 -4.76 1.29 13.75
CA LEU A 92 -4.41 -0.13 13.76
C LEU A 92 -2.99 -0.35 14.30
N LYS A 93 -2.00 0.38 13.79
CA LYS A 93 -0.62 0.31 14.26
C LYS A 93 -0.49 0.66 15.74
N ASN A 94 -1.16 1.73 16.18
CA ASN A 94 -1.12 2.14 17.58
C ASN A 94 -1.75 1.08 18.50
N ALA A 95 -2.76 0.34 18.02
CA ALA A 95 -3.43 -0.72 18.76
C ALA A 95 -2.61 -2.01 18.84
N THR A 96 -1.83 -2.34 17.82
CA THR A 96 -1.22 -3.67 17.62
C THR A 96 0.31 -3.65 17.58
N GLY A 97 0.91 -2.51 17.28
CA GLY A 97 2.35 -2.37 17.06
C GLY A 97 2.78 -2.56 15.59
N ASP A 98 1.89 -3.02 14.70
CA ASP A 98 2.17 -3.24 13.29
C ASP A 98 1.09 -2.64 12.38
N TYR A 99 1.43 -2.34 11.13
CA TYR A 99 0.50 -1.90 10.09
C TYR A 99 -0.17 -3.09 9.41
N ALA A 100 -1.33 -2.84 8.79
CA ALA A 100 -1.84 -3.76 7.76
C ALA A 100 -0.85 -3.88 6.59
N VAL A 101 -0.94 -4.95 5.81
CA VAL A 101 -0.21 -5.09 4.55
C VAL A 101 -0.91 -4.31 3.44
N LEU A 102 -2.23 -4.51 3.31
CA LEU A 102 -3.07 -3.88 2.29
C LEU A 102 -3.67 -2.58 2.86
N HIS A 103 -3.34 -1.47 2.23
CA HIS A 103 -3.97 -0.17 2.51
C HIS A 103 -4.98 0.15 1.41
N GLY A 104 -6.25 0.24 1.80
CA GLY A 104 -7.31 0.72 0.93
C GLY A 104 -7.44 2.23 1.01
N TYR A 105 -7.50 2.89 -0.14
CA TYR A 105 -7.66 4.33 -0.29
C TYR A 105 -8.92 4.67 -1.05
N GLU A 106 -9.51 5.82 -0.75
CA GLU A 106 -10.66 6.39 -1.45
C GLU A 106 -10.24 7.52 -2.39
N LEU A 107 -10.73 7.49 -3.62
CA LEU A 107 -10.54 8.58 -4.59
C LEU A 107 -11.84 9.35 -4.88
N GLY A 108 -13.01 8.84 -4.47
CA GLY A 108 -14.30 9.50 -4.58
C GLY A 108 -14.45 10.64 -3.58
N ALA A 109 -14.91 11.79 -4.06
CA ALA A 109 -15.23 12.94 -3.22
C ALA A 109 -16.76 12.97 -2.98
N ILE A 110 -17.17 12.94 -1.72
CA ILE A 110 -18.58 12.73 -1.34
C ILE A 110 -19.12 13.78 -0.36
N ASN A 111 -18.33 14.80 0.01
CA ASN A 111 -18.66 15.75 1.07
C ASN A 111 -18.83 17.18 0.55
N ASN A 112 -19.24 17.36 -0.71
CA ASN A 112 -19.48 18.67 -1.33
C ASN A 112 -18.28 19.64 -1.21
N GLN A 113 -17.06 19.10 -1.33
CA GLN A 113 -15.86 19.91 -1.29
C GLN A 113 -15.64 20.68 -2.60
N SER A 114 -14.88 21.77 -2.52
CA SER A 114 -14.44 22.49 -3.72
C SER A 114 -13.45 21.64 -4.54
N GLU A 115 -13.41 21.85 -5.86
CA GLU A 115 -12.45 21.18 -6.76
C GLU A 115 -10.99 21.28 -6.26
N ARG A 116 -10.60 22.47 -5.77
CA ARG A 116 -9.25 22.66 -5.18
C ARG A 116 -9.01 21.79 -3.95
N THR A 117 -10.03 21.60 -3.12
CA THR A 117 -9.93 20.74 -1.94
C THR A 117 -9.80 19.27 -2.35
N ILE A 118 -10.66 18.83 -3.30
CA ILE A 118 -10.63 17.47 -3.83
C ILE A 118 -9.26 17.15 -4.47
N ALA A 119 -8.75 18.04 -5.31
CA ALA A 119 -7.45 17.86 -5.94
C ALA A 119 -6.32 17.71 -4.91
N ARG A 120 -6.33 18.53 -3.84
CA ARG A 120 -5.35 18.42 -2.75
C ARG A 120 -5.49 17.12 -1.97
N GLN A 121 -6.72 16.68 -1.69
CA GLN A 121 -6.98 15.42 -0.96
C GLN A 121 -6.57 14.21 -1.78
N ARG A 122 -6.89 14.17 -3.07
CA ARG A 122 -6.43 13.10 -3.98
C ARG A 122 -4.92 13.07 -4.12
N GLN A 123 -4.26 14.24 -4.15
CA GLN A 123 -2.80 14.28 -4.12
C GLN A 123 -2.25 13.71 -2.82
N GLY A 124 -2.86 14.02 -1.67
CA GLY A 124 -2.49 13.43 -0.38
C GLY A 124 -2.64 11.90 -0.36
N VAL A 125 -3.70 11.37 -1.01
CA VAL A 125 -3.88 9.92 -1.19
C VAL A 125 -2.76 9.33 -2.06
N VAL A 126 -2.41 9.96 -3.18
CA VAL A 126 -1.32 9.51 -4.07
C VAL A 126 0.01 9.50 -3.32
N ASP A 127 0.31 10.59 -2.61
CA ASP A 127 1.56 10.70 -1.84
C ASP A 127 1.66 9.61 -0.76
N SER A 128 0.58 9.38 -0.01
CA SER A 128 0.50 8.32 1.00
C SER A 128 0.60 6.92 0.39
N ALA A 129 -0.08 6.66 -0.74
CA ALA A 129 -0.05 5.36 -1.41
C ALA A 129 1.35 5.03 -1.97
N ILE A 130 2.07 6.03 -2.49
CA ILE A 130 3.47 5.86 -2.91
C ILE A 130 4.34 5.53 -1.69
N GLU A 131 4.20 6.28 -0.60
CA GLU A 131 4.96 6.02 0.63
C GLU A 131 4.64 4.63 1.21
N TRP A 132 3.35 4.26 1.23
CA TRP A 132 2.93 2.94 1.69
C TRP A 132 3.56 1.79 0.91
N TYR A 133 3.57 1.90 -0.42
CA TYR A 133 4.21 0.89 -1.28
C TYR A 133 5.72 0.86 -1.09
N GLU A 134 6.37 2.01 -0.99
CA GLU A 134 7.81 2.12 -0.74
C GLU A 134 8.23 1.54 0.60
N ASP A 135 7.35 1.58 1.60
CA ASP A 135 7.54 0.94 2.91
C ASP A 135 7.13 -0.54 2.92
N GLY A 136 6.91 -1.14 1.75
CA GLY A 136 6.64 -2.56 1.60
C GLY A 136 5.18 -2.96 1.82
N GLY A 137 4.23 -2.05 1.63
CA GLY A 137 2.81 -2.35 1.66
C GLY A 137 2.21 -2.62 0.28
N ILE A 138 0.97 -3.07 0.26
CA ILE A 138 0.15 -3.24 -0.95
C ILE A 138 -0.88 -2.12 -0.98
N VAL A 139 -1.18 -1.59 -2.16
CA VAL A 139 -2.11 -0.47 -2.38
C VAL A 139 -3.38 -0.98 -3.05
N ALA A 140 -4.54 -0.66 -2.47
CA ALA A 140 -5.85 -0.78 -3.12
C ALA A 140 -6.48 0.61 -3.27
N MET A 141 -7.19 0.84 -4.37
CA MET A 141 -7.92 2.07 -4.63
C MET A 141 -9.39 1.78 -4.89
N THR A 142 -10.25 2.46 -4.15
CA THR A 142 -11.69 2.49 -4.33
C THR A 142 -12.10 3.82 -4.94
N PHE A 143 -13.15 3.82 -5.73
CA PHE A 143 -13.68 5.02 -6.33
C PHE A 143 -15.20 5.06 -6.19
N HIS A 144 -15.70 5.69 -5.14
CA HIS A 144 -17.11 6.05 -5.01
C HIS A 144 -17.41 7.21 -5.97
N GLN A 145 -17.52 6.86 -7.24
CA GLN A 145 -17.73 7.84 -8.31
C GLN A 145 -19.09 8.50 -8.17
N ASN A 146 -19.10 9.84 -8.07
CA ASN A 146 -20.34 10.59 -8.23
C ASN A 146 -20.95 10.31 -9.60
N LEU A 147 -22.27 10.34 -9.70
CA LEU A 147 -22.96 10.31 -10.98
C LEU A 147 -22.32 11.37 -11.90
N PRO A 148 -21.70 10.96 -13.02
CA PRO A 148 -20.87 11.87 -13.81
C PRO A 148 -21.65 13.10 -14.31
N GLY A 149 -21.07 14.29 -14.08
CA GLY A 149 -21.70 15.57 -14.39
C GLY A 149 -22.51 16.17 -13.24
N THR A 150 -22.45 15.57 -12.03
CA THR A 150 -23.10 16.11 -10.82
C THR A 150 -22.06 16.60 -9.80
N THR A 151 -22.54 17.21 -8.73
CA THR A 151 -21.69 17.68 -7.62
C THR A 151 -21.13 16.52 -6.78
N PRO A 152 -19.97 16.69 -6.11
CA PRO A 152 -19.33 15.65 -5.31
C PRO A 152 -20.01 15.45 -3.94
N GLU A 153 -21.18 14.84 -3.96
CA GLU A 153 -22.02 14.60 -2.79
C GLU A 153 -22.40 13.13 -2.67
N TRP A 154 -22.48 12.61 -1.44
CA TRP A 154 -22.89 11.23 -1.20
C TRP A 154 -24.20 10.86 -1.88
N ALA A 155 -25.18 11.78 -1.90
CA ALA A 155 -26.46 11.56 -2.57
C ALA A 155 -26.34 11.33 -4.09
N ASN A 156 -25.27 11.77 -4.71
CA ASN A 156 -24.97 11.56 -6.13
C ASN A 156 -24.15 10.28 -6.41
N VAL A 157 -23.66 9.63 -5.38
CA VAL A 157 -23.09 8.28 -5.43
C VAL A 157 -24.17 7.26 -5.06
N HIS A 158 -24.77 7.47 -3.88
CA HIS A 158 -25.83 6.62 -3.31
C HIS A 158 -27.20 7.03 -3.89
N THR A 159 -27.40 6.68 -5.15
CA THR A 159 -28.63 6.92 -5.91
C THR A 159 -28.87 5.77 -6.89
N SER A 160 -30.12 5.42 -7.10
CA SER A 160 -30.52 4.42 -8.08
C SER A 160 -30.97 5.10 -9.37
N LEU A 161 -30.50 4.63 -10.52
CA LEU A 161 -30.99 5.06 -11.83
C LEU A 161 -31.97 4.04 -12.41
N SER A 162 -32.89 4.50 -13.25
CA SER A 162 -33.57 3.60 -14.18
C SER A 162 -32.59 3.03 -15.20
N GLN A 163 -32.91 1.88 -15.80
CA GLN A 163 -32.06 1.29 -16.85
C GLN A 163 -31.86 2.29 -18.01
N GLU A 164 -32.89 2.97 -18.46
CA GLU A 164 -32.83 3.95 -19.55
C GLU A 164 -31.90 5.14 -19.20
N ALA A 165 -31.98 5.67 -17.97
CA ALA A 165 -31.08 6.74 -17.52
C ALA A 165 -29.62 6.27 -17.45
N PHE A 166 -29.36 5.04 -17.02
CA PHE A 166 -28.04 4.45 -17.01
C PHE A 166 -27.51 4.21 -18.44
N ASP A 167 -28.35 3.76 -19.35
CA ASP A 167 -27.96 3.48 -20.76
C ASP A 167 -27.36 4.72 -21.44
N ALA A 168 -27.80 5.92 -21.06
CA ALA A 168 -27.23 7.14 -21.58
C ALA A 168 -25.75 7.34 -21.20
N TYR A 169 -25.28 6.81 -20.06
CA TYR A 169 -23.87 6.86 -19.64
C TYR A 169 -22.99 5.89 -20.41
N VAL A 170 -23.56 4.80 -20.92
CA VAL A 170 -22.80 3.76 -21.66
C VAL A 170 -23.08 3.78 -23.17
N THR A 171 -23.78 4.82 -23.67
CA THR A 171 -24.09 5.01 -25.10
C THR A 171 -23.19 6.12 -25.69
N PRO A 172 -22.28 5.80 -26.61
CA PRO A 172 -21.40 6.78 -27.24
C PRO A 172 -22.17 7.96 -27.89
N GLY A 173 -21.63 9.17 -27.68
CA GLY A 173 -22.17 10.40 -28.26
C GLY A 173 -23.14 11.18 -27.37
N THR A 174 -23.72 10.57 -26.35
CA THR A 174 -24.60 11.26 -25.38
C THR A 174 -23.82 12.25 -24.51
N PRO A 175 -24.46 13.27 -23.95
CA PRO A 175 -23.84 14.14 -22.96
C PRO A 175 -23.35 13.37 -21.72
N GLN A 176 -24.14 12.40 -21.24
CA GLN A 176 -23.81 11.54 -20.09
C GLN A 176 -22.55 10.72 -20.34
N TYR A 177 -22.43 10.08 -21.50
CA TYR A 177 -21.21 9.37 -21.90
C TYR A 177 -19.97 10.28 -21.89
N LYS A 178 -20.12 11.53 -22.38
CA LYS A 178 -19.02 12.50 -22.35
C LYS A 178 -18.62 12.87 -20.91
N SER A 179 -19.61 13.03 -20.02
CA SER A 179 -19.36 13.28 -18.61
C SER A 179 -18.67 12.10 -17.92
N LEU A 180 -19.07 10.85 -18.25
CA LEU A 180 -18.40 9.64 -17.77
C LEU A 180 -16.92 9.65 -18.19
N LEU A 181 -16.64 9.86 -19.48
CA LEU A 181 -15.28 9.90 -19.97
C LEU A 181 -14.43 11.00 -19.33
N ALA A 182 -15.00 12.18 -19.08
CA ALA A 182 -14.32 13.28 -18.42
C ALA A 182 -13.95 12.93 -16.97
N SER A 183 -14.87 12.30 -16.23
CA SER A 183 -14.61 11.83 -14.86
C SER A 183 -13.51 10.74 -14.81
N LEU A 184 -13.51 9.83 -15.80
CA LEU A 184 -12.44 8.82 -15.91
C LEU A 184 -11.09 9.44 -16.29
N ASP A 185 -11.07 10.47 -17.15
CA ASP A 185 -9.85 11.21 -17.48
C ASP A 185 -9.28 11.96 -16.27
N GLU A 186 -10.14 12.52 -15.43
CA GLU A 186 -9.73 13.19 -14.19
C GLU A 186 -9.05 12.21 -13.23
N ILE A 187 -9.66 11.04 -12.96
CA ILE A 187 -9.09 10.07 -12.02
C ILE A 187 -7.83 9.41 -12.59
N ALA A 188 -7.72 9.29 -13.91
CA ALA A 188 -6.56 8.73 -14.58
C ALA A 188 -5.27 9.53 -14.34
N VAL A 189 -5.36 10.82 -14.00
CA VAL A 189 -4.20 11.64 -13.64
C VAL A 189 -3.52 11.07 -12.38
N TYR A 190 -4.30 10.85 -11.33
CA TYR A 190 -3.81 10.34 -10.04
C TYR A 190 -3.32 8.90 -10.12
N LEU A 191 -4.07 8.03 -10.82
CA LEU A 191 -3.63 6.65 -11.10
C LEU A 191 -2.36 6.60 -11.97
N GLY A 192 -2.20 7.60 -12.85
CA GLY A 192 -1.00 7.79 -13.66
C GLY A 192 0.24 8.13 -12.84
N GLU A 193 0.11 8.96 -11.81
CA GLU A 193 1.20 9.26 -10.89
C GLU A 193 1.66 7.99 -10.14
N LEU A 194 0.72 7.14 -9.72
CA LEU A 194 1.04 5.83 -9.12
C LEU A 194 1.77 4.91 -10.11
N ARG A 195 1.33 4.88 -11.40
CA ARG A 195 2.02 4.15 -12.46
C ARG A 195 3.45 4.64 -12.61
N ASP A 196 3.64 5.95 -12.70
CA ASP A 196 4.94 6.57 -12.93
C ASP A 196 5.89 6.37 -11.73
N ALA A 197 5.31 6.19 -10.53
CA ALA A 197 6.02 5.77 -9.33
C ALA A 197 6.26 4.25 -9.23
N GLY A 198 5.75 3.45 -10.18
CA GLY A 198 5.88 1.97 -10.19
C GLY A 198 5.02 1.25 -9.16
N VAL A 199 3.96 1.90 -8.67
CA VAL A 199 3.05 1.33 -7.65
C VAL A 199 2.00 0.45 -8.32
N PRO A 200 1.96 -0.87 -8.09
CA PRO A 200 0.85 -1.72 -8.51
C PRO A 200 -0.37 -1.43 -7.63
N VAL A 201 -1.54 -1.36 -8.23
CA VAL A 201 -2.77 -0.98 -7.56
C VAL A 201 -3.83 -2.05 -7.73
N LEU A 202 -4.41 -2.54 -6.64
CA LEU A 202 -5.66 -3.28 -6.67
C LEU A 202 -6.79 -2.27 -6.94
N TRP A 203 -7.18 -2.13 -8.20
CA TRP A 203 -8.17 -1.17 -8.65
C TRP A 203 -9.58 -1.74 -8.53
N ARG A 204 -10.42 -1.14 -7.71
CA ARG A 204 -11.76 -1.61 -7.34
C ARG A 204 -12.84 -0.59 -7.71
N PRO A 205 -13.12 -0.40 -9.01
CA PRO A 205 -14.20 0.49 -9.46
C PRO A 205 -15.58 -0.19 -9.33
N TYR A 206 -16.61 0.61 -9.16
CA TYR A 206 -18.02 0.18 -9.24
C TYR A 206 -18.35 -1.06 -8.40
N HIS A 207 -17.81 -1.14 -7.18
CA HIS A 207 -18.09 -2.23 -6.25
C HIS A 207 -19.60 -2.29 -5.91
N GLU A 208 -20.03 -3.42 -5.34
CA GLU A 208 -21.41 -3.68 -4.94
C GLU A 208 -22.45 -3.49 -6.07
N MET A 209 -22.06 -3.73 -7.31
CA MET A 209 -22.90 -3.58 -8.50
C MET A 209 -24.13 -4.50 -8.51
N ASN A 210 -24.14 -5.51 -7.68
CA ASN A 210 -25.28 -6.44 -7.55
C ASN A 210 -26.36 -5.93 -6.57
N GLY A 211 -26.16 -4.78 -5.92
CA GLY A 211 -27.16 -4.04 -5.15
C GLY A 211 -27.63 -2.80 -5.88
N ASN A 212 -28.82 -2.27 -5.53
CA ASN A 212 -29.42 -1.13 -6.22
C ASN A 212 -29.32 0.18 -5.43
N TRP A 213 -28.21 0.41 -4.73
CA TRP A 213 -27.98 1.63 -3.93
C TRP A 213 -26.99 2.61 -4.55
N PHE A 214 -26.19 2.19 -5.51
CA PHE A 214 -25.33 3.05 -6.30
C PHE A 214 -25.89 3.26 -7.70
N TRP A 215 -25.56 4.36 -8.38
CA TRP A 215 -26.06 4.67 -9.72
C TRP A 215 -25.70 3.61 -10.78
N TRP A 216 -24.65 2.83 -10.54
CA TRP A 216 -24.21 1.71 -11.40
C TRP A 216 -24.81 0.35 -11.00
N GLY A 217 -25.58 0.30 -9.92
CA GLY A 217 -26.06 -0.95 -9.33
C GLY A 217 -27.26 -1.56 -10.03
N GLN A 218 -27.32 -2.89 -10.15
CA GLN A 218 -28.38 -3.69 -10.80
C GLN A 218 -28.74 -3.19 -12.21
N LYS A 219 -27.73 -3.09 -13.09
CA LYS A 219 -27.90 -2.67 -14.48
C LYS A 219 -27.62 -3.83 -15.44
N ASP A 220 -28.57 -4.13 -16.34
CA ASP A 220 -28.49 -5.25 -17.29
C ASP A 220 -27.21 -5.22 -18.15
N ASN A 221 -26.72 -4.02 -18.46
CA ASN A 221 -25.54 -3.81 -19.27
C ASN A 221 -24.36 -3.21 -18.47
N PHE A 222 -24.24 -3.58 -17.19
CA PHE A 222 -23.11 -3.20 -16.33
C PHE A 222 -21.75 -3.49 -16.98
N SER A 223 -21.64 -4.61 -17.70
CA SER A 223 -20.41 -4.98 -18.43
C SER A 223 -19.93 -3.91 -19.42
N LYS A 224 -20.86 -3.12 -20.03
CA LYS A 224 -20.46 -2.01 -20.90
C LYS A 224 -19.77 -0.90 -20.13
N LEU A 225 -20.25 -0.58 -18.91
CA LEU A 225 -19.59 0.41 -18.07
C LEU A 225 -18.19 -0.04 -17.69
N TRP A 226 -18.04 -1.32 -17.35
CA TRP A 226 -16.73 -1.93 -17.06
C TRP A 226 -15.79 -1.85 -18.27
N ASP A 227 -16.27 -2.21 -19.47
CA ASP A 227 -15.50 -2.16 -20.71
C ASP A 227 -15.06 -0.77 -21.09
N ILE A 228 -15.95 0.24 -20.98
CA ILE A 228 -15.64 1.65 -21.24
C ILE A 228 -14.55 2.13 -20.29
N THR A 229 -14.65 1.75 -19.00
CA THR A 229 -13.68 2.14 -17.97
C THR A 229 -12.33 1.48 -18.21
N TYR A 230 -12.34 0.18 -18.53
CA TYR A 230 -11.13 -0.55 -18.90
C TYR A 230 -10.43 0.07 -20.11
N ASP A 231 -11.18 0.25 -21.21
CA ASP A 231 -10.61 0.87 -22.43
C ASP A 231 -10.04 2.26 -22.15
N ARG A 232 -10.77 3.08 -21.36
CA ARG A 232 -10.33 4.43 -21.03
C ARG A 232 -9.05 4.44 -20.22
N LEU A 233 -8.96 3.66 -19.16
CA LEU A 233 -7.82 3.65 -18.26
C LEU A 233 -6.63 2.89 -18.85
N VAL A 234 -6.85 1.70 -19.41
CA VAL A 234 -5.78 0.85 -19.93
C VAL A 234 -5.31 1.29 -21.33
N ASN A 235 -6.27 1.42 -22.28
CA ASN A 235 -5.88 1.63 -23.68
C ASN A 235 -5.58 3.09 -23.99
N LYS A 236 -6.36 4.05 -23.46
CA LYS A 236 -6.12 5.47 -23.67
C LYS A 236 -5.03 6.03 -22.75
N HIS A 237 -5.17 5.85 -21.41
CA HIS A 237 -4.25 6.42 -20.43
C HIS A 237 -3.04 5.55 -20.13
N LYS A 238 -2.96 4.34 -20.71
CA LYS A 238 -1.83 3.41 -20.55
C LYS A 238 -1.51 3.07 -19.09
N LEU A 239 -2.55 2.93 -18.26
CA LEU A 239 -2.40 2.54 -16.87
C LEU A 239 -2.15 1.02 -16.80
N ASN A 240 -0.88 0.64 -16.84
CA ASN A 240 -0.43 -0.74 -16.82
C ASN A 240 -0.11 -1.27 -15.42
N ASN A 241 -0.30 -0.44 -14.41
CA ASN A 241 -0.08 -0.77 -13.00
C ASN A 241 -1.33 -1.28 -12.27
N LEU A 242 -2.49 -1.33 -12.95
CA LEU A 242 -3.76 -1.71 -12.34
C LEU A 242 -4.01 -3.22 -12.43
N LEU A 243 -4.34 -3.84 -11.29
CA LEU A 243 -4.97 -5.15 -11.20
C LEU A 243 -6.47 -4.95 -10.95
N TRP A 244 -7.30 -5.49 -11.84
CA TRP A 244 -8.73 -5.25 -11.87
C TRP A 244 -9.46 -6.12 -10.86
N VAL A 245 -10.02 -5.49 -9.82
CA VAL A 245 -10.78 -6.14 -8.75
C VAL A 245 -12.27 -5.95 -9.01
N TRP A 246 -12.98 -7.03 -9.34
CA TRP A 246 -14.43 -7.05 -9.40
C TRP A 246 -14.99 -7.46 -8.03
N ASN A 247 -15.86 -6.61 -7.46
CA ASN A 247 -16.20 -6.70 -6.05
C ASN A 247 -17.70 -6.47 -5.79
N PRO A 248 -18.54 -7.49 -5.86
CA PRO A 248 -19.95 -7.42 -5.45
C PRO A 248 -20.11 -7.41 -3.93
N ASN A 249 -21.29 -6.99 -3.47
CA ASN A 249 -21.76 -7.27 -2.12
C ASN A 249 -22.09 -8.75 -1.96
N ALA A 250 -21.90 -9.34 -0.77
CA ALA A 250 -22.34 -10.69 -0.48
C ALA A 250 -23.87 -10.84 -0.72
N PRO A 251 -24.33 -11.85 -1.50
CA PRO A 251 -25.71 -11.99 -1.88
C PRO A 251 -26.67 -12.06 -0.68
N ASN A 252 -27.74 -11.28 -0.71
CA ASN A 252 -28.75 -11.24 0.34
C ASN A 252 -30.09 -10.77 -0.25
N GLU A 253 -31.05 -10.39 0.58
CA GLU A 253 -32.37 -9.91 0.12
C GLU A 253 -32.32 -8.62 -0.71
N TRP A 254 -31.20 -7.87 -0.69
CA TRP A 254 -30.99 -6.58 -1.38
C TRP A 254 -29.95 -6.66 -2.49
N ALA A 255 -29.19 -7.74 -2.55
CA ALA A 255 -28.10 -7.93 -3.49
C ALA A 255 -28.24 -9.27 -4.22
N ASP A 256 -28.21 -9.20 -5.55
CA ASP A 256 -28.33 -10.36 -6.45
C ASP A 256 -27.14 -11.31 -6.32
N PRO A 257 -27.27 -12.57 -6.82
CA PRO A 257 -26.16 -13.50 -6.89
C PRO A 257 -24.94 -12.94 -7.63
N TYR A 258 -23.73 -13.35 -7.21
CA TYR A 258 -22.48 -12.89 -7.80
C TYR A 258 -22.45 -12.97 -9.33
N SER A 259 -22.93 -14.05 -9.91
CA SER A 259 -22.87 -14.28 -11.38
C SER A 259 -23.69 -13.30 -12.21
N ALA A 260 -24.61 -12.53 -11.61
CA ALA A 260 -25.53 -11.67 -12.35
C ALA A 260 -24.83 -10.51 -13.10
N TYR A 261 -23.73 -9.99 -12.56
CA TYR A 261 -23.04 -8.80 -13.11
C TYR A 261 -21.55 -9.04 -13.33
N TYR A 262 -21.13 -10.30 -13.45
CA TYR A 262 -19.73 -10.64 -13.71
C TYR A 262 -19.35 -10.30 -15.16
N PRO A 263 -18.35 -9.41 -15.37
CA PRO A 263 -18.02 -8.93 -16.72
C PRO A 263 -17.21 -9.93 -17.56
N GLY A 264 -16.77 -11.02 -16.96
CA GLY A 264 -15.99 -12.08 -17.63
C GLY A 264 -14.58 -12.25 -17.08
N ALA A 265 -14.05 -13.45 -17.20
CA ALA A 265 -12.73 -13.81 -16.67
C ALA A 265 -11.57 -13.09 -17.38
N ASP A 266 -11.77 -12.68 -18.63
CA ASP A 266 -10.80 -11.93 -19.42
C ASP A 266 -10.65 -10.44 -19.03
N LYS A 267 -11.47 -9.97 -18.07
CA LYS A 267 -11.54 -8.56 -17.65
C LYS A 267 -11.33 -8.34 -16.16
N VAL A 268 -11.09 -9.40 -15.40
CA VAL A 268 -10.98 -9.37 -13.95
C VAL A 268 -9.75 -10.16 -13.51
N ASP A 269 -8.88 -9.55 -12.72
CA ASP A 269 -7.69 -10.20 -12.14
C ASP A 269 -8.02 -10.89 -10.81
N ILE A 270 -8.85 -10.24 -10.00
CA ILE A 270 -9.18 -10.62 -8.63
C ILE A 270 -10.68 -10.46 -8.42
N LEU A 271 -11.33 -11.44 -7.79
CA LEU A 271 -12.70 -11.33 -7.36
C LEU A 271 -12.71 -11.05 -5.84
N ALA A 272 -13.55 -10.12 -5.39
CA ALA A 272 -13.72 -9.86 -3.98
C ALA A 272 -15.21 -9.77 -3.62
N ALA A 273 -15.53 -9.79 -2.33
CA ALA A 273 -16.88 -9.58 -1.85
C ALA A 273 -16.88 -8.68 -0.61
N ASP A 274 -17.88 -7.81 -0.51
CA ASP A 274 -18.12 -7.01 0.69
C ASP A 274 -19.02 -7.80 1.63
N ILE A 275 -18.52 -8.05 2.84
CA ILE A 275 -19.17 -8.91 3.84
C ILE A 275 -19.30 -8.13 5.15
N TYR A 276 -20.51 -7.75 5.49
CA TYR A 276 -20.83 -7.01 6.69
C TYR A 276 -21.62 -7.83 7.71
N ASN A 277 -21.86 -7.27 8.88
CA ASN A 277 -22.64 -7.86 9.97
C ASN A 277 -22.09 -9.22 10.47
N ASN A 278 -20.79 -9.43 10.35
CA ASN A 278 -20.11 -10.69 10.72
C ASN A 278 -20.71 -11.92 10.02
N ASP A 279 -21.27 -11.77 8.82
CA ASP A 279 -22.04 -12.80 8.11
C ASP A 279 -21.14 -13.58 7.13
N TYR A 280 -20.05 -14.19 7.62
CA TYR A 280 -19.07 -14.96 6.82
C TYR A 280 -19.59 -16.36 6.44
N LYS A 281 -20.70 -16.44 5.66
CA LYS A 281 -21.29 -17.70 5.23
C LYS A 281 -20.38 -18.49 4.30
N GLN A 282 -20.40 -19.82 4.46
CA GLN A 282 -19.68 -20.73 3.58
C GLN A 282 -20.15 -20.63 2.11
N SER A 283 -21.44 -20.35 1.89
CA SER A 283 -21.97 -20.15 0.53
C SER A 283 -21.32 -18.95 -0.19
N TYR A 284 -21.14 -17.81 0.49
CA TYR A 284 -20.48 -16.63 -0.09
C TYR A 284 -19.07 -16.95 -0.59
N TYR A 285 -18.32 -17.69 0.24
CA TYR A 285 -16.98 -18.16 -0.13
C TYR A 285 -17.02 -19.12 -1.30
N SER A 286 -17.86 -20.15 -1.23
CA SER A 286 -17.91 -21.23 -2.23
C SER A 286 -18.36 -20.70 -3.60
N ASP A 287 -19.38 -19.84 -3.62
CA ASP A 287 -19.93 -19.29 -4.85
C ASP A 287 -18.92 -18.35 -5.55
N LEU A 288 -18.22 -17.49 -4.75
CA LEU A 288 -17.21 -16.62 -5.31
C LEU A 288 -15.99 -17.40 -5.79
N LEU A 289 -15.54 -18.41 -5.03
CA LEU A 289 -14.41 -19.26 -5.40
C LEU A 289 -14.69 -20.05 -6.70
N ASN A 290 -15.89 -20.56 -6.84
CA ASN A 290 -16.31 -21.26 -8.08
C ASN A 290 -16.33 -20.30 -9.27
N LEU A 291 -16.83 -19.06 -9.09
CA LEU A 291 -16.85 -18.06 -10.15
C LEU A 291 -15.44 -17.58 -10.52
N ALA A 292 -14.52 -17.57 -9.55
CA ALA A 292 -13.15 -17.10 -9.73
C ALA A 292 -12.30 -18.02 -10.62
N ASP A 293 -12.63 -19.30 -10.71
CA ASP A 293 -11.96 -20.31 -11.56
C ASP A 293 -10.42 -20.24 -11.48
N GLY A 294 -9.90 -20.27 -10.24
CA GLY A 294 -8.45 -20.24 -9.97
C GLY A 294 -7.85 -18.85 -9.74
N LYS A 295 -8.56 -17.78 -10.02
CA LYS A 295 -8.12 -16.43 -9.66
C LYS A 295 -8.17 -16.21 -8.13
N PRO A 296 -7.35 -15.27 -7.58
CA PRO A 296 -7.42 -14.96 -6.16
C PRO A 296 -8.77 -14.35 -5.79
N ILE A 297 -9.24 -14.69 -4.59
CA ILE A 297 -10.46 -14.12 -4.01
C ILE A 297 -10.14 -13.37 -2.73
N GLY A 298 -10.83 -12.25 -2.48
CA GLY A 298 -10.64 -11.40 -1.29
C GLY A 298 -11.95 -10.99 -0.61
N ILE A 299 -11.85 -10.56 0.63
CA ILE A 299 -12.91 -9.83 1.32
C ILE A 299 -12.60 -8.35 1.11
N GLY A 300 -13.36 -7.69 0.20
CA GLY A 300 -13.10 -6.34 -0.26
C GLY A 300 -13.44 -5.28 0.76
N GLU A 301 -14.53 -5.50 1.51
CA GLU A 301 -14.92 -4.68 2.66
C GLU A 301 -15.48 -5.54 3.77
N SER A 302 -15.23 -5.11 4.99
CA SER A 302 -15.87 -5.68 6.18
C SER A 302 -16.00 -4.64 7.28
N GLY A 303 -17.02 -4.78 8.13
CA GLY A 303 -17.10 -4.01 9.37
C GLY A 303 -16.42 -4.75 10.52
N GLU A 304 -16.85 -5.97 10.75
CA GLU A 304 -16.29 -6.86 11.73
C GLU A 304 -15.15 -7.68 11.13
N LEU A 305 -14.01 -7.71 11.80
CA LEU A 305 -12.88 -8.58 11.42
C LEU A 305 -13.33 -10.05 11.44
N PRO A 306 -13.02 -10.85 10.42
CA PRO A 306 -13.32 -12.28 10.43
C PRO A 306 -12.51 -13.01 11.50
N ASP A 307 -12.97 -14.19 11.89
CA ASP A 307 -12.16 -15.10 12.72
C ASP A 307 -11.15 -15.86 11.86
N PRO A 308 -9.85 -15.56 11.94
CA PRO A 308 -8.84 -16.17 11.08
C PRO A 308 -8.69 -17.67 11.33
N VAL A 309 -8.98 -18.15 12.54
CA VAL A 309 -8.96 -19.59 12.87
C VAL A 309 -10.04 -20.32 12.07
N THR A 310 -11.27 -19.81 12.08
CA THR A 310 -12.39 -20.39 11.32
C THR A 310 -12.11 -20.32 9.81
N LEU A 311 -11.64 -19.19 9.29
CA LEU A 311 -11.32 -19.05 7.86
C LEU A 311 -10.20 -20.01 7.44
N SER A 312 -9.19 -20.19 8.26
CA SER A 312 -8.09 -21.12 7.97
C SER A 312 -8.53 -22.59 7.84
N GLN A 313 -9.65 -22.94 8.43
CA GLN A 313 -10.21 -24.31 8.40
C GLN A 313 -11.23 -24.51 7.30
N THR A 314 -12.07 -23.50 7.01
CA THR A 314 -13.25 -23.66 6.16
C THR A 314 -13.25 -22.82 4.89
N GLN A 315 -12.51 -21.69 4.86
CA GLN A 315 -12.51 -20.70 3.77
C GLN A 315 -11.10 -20.24 3.41
N ARG A 316 -10.19 -21.17 3.24
CA ARG A 316 -8.75 -20.94 3.14
C ARG A 316 -8.28 -20.13 1.92
N LYS A 317 -9.11 -19.93 0.90
CA LYS A 317 -8.68 -19.28 -0.33
C LYS A 317 -8.85 -17.77 -0.33
N TRP A 318 -9.43 -17.16 0.72
CA TRP A 318 -9.36 -15.71 0.90
C TRP A 318 -7.90 -15.28 1.02
N VAL A 319 -7.43 -14.42 0.09
CA VAL A 319 -6.03 -13.95 0.09
C VAL A 319 -5.86 -12.63 0.84
N TYR A 320 -6.94 -11.89 1.06
CA TYR A 320 -6.95 -10.70 1.90
C TYR A 320 -8.32 -10.45 2.51
N THR A 321 -8.34 -9.65 3.56
CA THR A 321 -9.53 -8.98 4.09
C THR A 321 -9.21 -7.52 4.32
N MET A 322 -10.18 -6.61 4.11
CA MET A 322 -10.01 -5.19 4.31
C MET A 322 -11.15 -4.62 5.15
N THR A 323 -10.82 -4.07 6.33
CA THR A 323 -11.80 -3.44 7.20
C THR A 323 -12.07 -2.02 6.72
N TRP A 324 -13.35 -1.64 6.67
CA TRP A 324 -13.78 -0.34 6.16
C TRP A 324 -13.63 0.77 7.19
N GLY A 325 -12.68 1.68 6.98
CA GLY A 325 -12.51 2.94 7.69
C GLY A 325 -12.74 2.85 9.20
N LYS A 326 -13.61 3.67 9.73
CA LYS A 326 -13.93 3.78 11.15
C LYS A 326 -14.51 2.50 11.78
N MET A 327 -15.02 1.58 10.97
CA MET A 327 -15.56 0.32 11.47
C MET A 327 -14.47 -0.55 12.14
N LEU A 328 -13.20 -0.33 11.85
CA LEU A 328 -12.12 -0.96 12.60
C LEU A 328 -12.33 -0.87 14.12
N THR A 329 -12.66 0.33 14.62
CA THR A 329 -12.82 0.59 16.06
C THR A 329 -14.28 0.65 16.52
N GLU A 330 -15.22 0.88 15.63
CA GLU A 330 -16.64 0.91 15.95
C GLU A 330 -17.24 -0.50 16.07
N LYS A 331 -16.70 -1.48 15.33
CA LYS A 331 -17.23 -2.84 15.23
C LYS A 331 -16.34 -3.90 15.85
N ASN A 332 -15.13 -3.55 16.25
CA ASN A 332 -14.16 -4.48 16.80
C ASN A 332 -13.53 -3.89 18.07
N ASP A 333 -13.52 -4.65 19.14
CA ASP A 333 -12.79 -4.29 20.34
C ASP A 333 -11.27 -4.49 20.15
N LEU A 334 -10.49 -3.90 21.04
CA LEU A 334 -9.03 -3.94 20.98
C LEU A 334 -8.48 -5.37 21.05
N GLN A 335 -9.14 -6.25 21.81
CA GLN A 335 -8.70 -7.64 21.92
C GLN A 335 -8.88 -8.38 20.60
N LYS A 336 -10.02 -8.21 19.93
CA LYS A 336 -10.30 -8.80 18.62
C LYS A 336 -9.32 -8.30 17.56
N ILE A 337 -9.04 -6.98 17.52
CA ILE A 337 -8.07 -6.39 16.60
C ILE A 337 -6.68 -7.00 16.82
N ARG A 338 -6.21 -7.09 18.06
CA ARG A 338 -4.91 -7.70 18.40
C ARG A 338 -4.87 -9.19 18.05
N SER A 339 -5.90 -9.94 18.42
CA SER A 339 -5.97 -11.37 18.13
C SER A 339 -5.94 -11.64 16.62
N PHE A 340 -6.66 -10.83 15.83
CA PHE A 340 -6.65 -10.92 14.38
C PHE A 340 -5.24 -10.67 13.81
N MET A 341 -4.58 -9.58 14.21
CA MET A 341 -3.27 -9.18 13.68
C MET A 341 -2.11 -10.10 14.13
N THR A 342 -2.27 -10.86 15.21
CA THR A 342 -1.26 -11.78 15.73
C THR A 342 -1.56 -13.25 15.43
N ASP A 343 -2.68 -13.55 14.76
CA ASP A 343 -2.98 -14.92 14.37
C ASP A 343 -2.07 -15.38 13.25
N LYS A 344 -1.59 -16.62 13.34
CA LYS A 344 -0.65 -17.22 12.36
C LYS A 344 -1.17 -17.32 10.92
N TYR A 345 -2.48 -17.21 10.73
CA TYR A 345 -3.10 -17.22 9.40
C TYR A 345 -3.22 -15.83 8.81
N THR A 346 -3.16 -14.79 9.63
CA THR A 346 -3.16 -13.39 9.21
C THR A 346 -1.74 -12.92 8.92
N VAL A 347 -1.47 -12.51 7.70
CA VAL A 347 -0.15 -11.98 7.31
C VAL A 347 -0.08 -10.50 7.70
N SER A 348 0.81 -10.16 8.61
CA SER A 348 1.14 -8.77 8.99
C SER A 348 2.12 -8.15 7.98
N ARG A 349 2.32 -6.83 8.03
CA ARG A 349 3.29 -6.16 7.15
C ARG A 349 4.70 -6.70 7.34
N LYS A 350 5.12 -6.94 8.58
CA LYS A 350 6.43 -7.47 8.89
C LYS A 350 6.65 -8.83 8.23
N GLU A 351 5.69 -9.75 8.40
CA GLU A 351 5.76 -11.09 7.80
C GLU A 351 5.73 -11.05 6.27
N TYR A 352 4.95 -10.14 5.69
CA TYR A 352 4.93 -9.92 4.25
C TYR A 352 6.30 -9.50 3.73
N ILE A 353 6.94 -8.49 4.33
CA ILE A 353 8.28 -8.02 3.96
C ILE A 353 9.32 -9.13 4.13
N GLU A 354 9.27 -9.87 5.23
CA GLU A 354 10.16 -11.02 5.48
C GLU A 354 9.98 -12.11 4.42
N SER A 355 8.74 -12.40 4.01
CA SER A 355 8.44 -13.39 2.96
C SER A 355 9.01 -13.00 1.59
N LEU A 356 8.99 -11.72 1.26
CA LEU A 356 9.59 -11.20 0.03
C LEU A 356 11.11 -11.40 0.02
N SER A 357 11.75 -11.29 1.17
CA SER A 357 13.22 -11.43 1.32
C SER A 357 13.69 -12.89 1.30
N ALA A 358 12.81 -13.83 1.65
CA ALA A 358 13.15 -15.25 1.81
C ALA A 358 13.12 -16.07 0.51
N THR A 359 12.63 -15.53 -0.60
CA THR A 359 12.43 -16.27 -1.86
C THR A 359 13.45 -15.84 -2.93
N PRO A 360 14.54 -16.60 -3.17
CA PRO A 360 15.69 -16.17 -4.00
C PRO A 360 15.37 -15.93 -5.51
N ASN A 361 14.18 -16.28 -6.00
CA ASN A 361 13.82 -16.23 -7.42
C ASN A 361 12.44 -15.63 -7.73
N THR A 362 11.74 -15.09 -6.76
CA THR A 362 10.62 -14.20 -7.04
C THR A 362 11.24 -12.83 -7.34
N PRO A 363 10.86 -12.13 -8.43
CA PRO A 363 11.20 -10.73 -8.51
C PRO A 363 10.51 -10.05 -7.31
N VAL A 364 11.23 -9.94 -6.21
CA VAL A 364 10.87 -9.01 -5.16
C VAL A 364 10.69 -7.70 -5.91
N PRO A 365 9.60 -6.97 -5.75
CA PRO A 365 9.63 -5.56 -6.09
C PRO A 365 10.91 -5.07 -5.42
N VAL A 366 11.92 -4.72 -6.20
CA VAL A 366 13.09 -4.03 -5.65
C VAL A 366 12.49 -2.73 -5.16
N ILE A 367 12.12 -2.72 -3.89
CA ILE A 367 11.80 -1.49 -3.18
C ILE A 367 13.14 -0.78 -3.16
N ALA A 368 13.46 -0.13 -4.26
CA ALA A 368 14.55 0.81 -4.28
C ALA A 368 14.17 1.81 -3.20
N LYS A 369 14.87 1.75 -2.07
CA LYS A 369 14.63 2.67 -0.96
C LYS A 369 14.75 4.05 -1.54
N LYS A 370 13.61 4.69 -1.79
CA LYS A 370 13.51 6.02 -2.35
C LYS A 370 13.76 7.04 -1.25
N GLY A 371 14.33 8.19 -1.63
CA GLY A 371 14.75 9.21 -0.69
C GLY A 371 16.26 9.27 -0.52
N LEU A 372 16.69 10.02 0.47
CA LEU A 372 18.09 10.28 0.79
C LEU A 372 18.41 9.82 2.21
N THR A 373 19.64 9.38 2.44
CA THR A 373 20.14 9.18 3.80
C THR A 373 20.39 10.56 4.43
N GLY A 374 19.64 10.93 5.46
CA GLY A 374 19.84 12.11 6.28
C GLY A 374 20.65 11.79 7.53
N GLU A 375 21.85 12.38 7.66
CA GLU A 375 22.70 12.35 8.86
C GLU A 375 22.54 13.67 9.60
N TYR A 376 22.04 13.63 10.82
CA TYR A 376 21.71 14.78 11.66
C TYR A 376 22.72 14.91 12.80
N PHE A 377 23.31 16.10 12.95
CA PHE A 377 24.36 16.39 13.92
C PHE A 377 23.92 17.48 14.90
N ASN A 378 24.25 17.34 16.19
CA ASN A 378 24.02 18.36 17.23
C ASN A 378 25.12 19.44 17.23
N ASN A 379 25.57 19.87 16.08
CA ASN A 379 26.51 20.97 15.82
C ASN A 379 26.29 21.55 14.41
N ALA A 380 26.83 22.72 14.13
CA ALA A 380 26.68 23.37 12.83
C ALA A 380 27.75 22.96 11.78
N GLU A 381 28.70 22.12 12.15
CA GLU A 381 29.92 21.79 11.38
C GLU A 381 29.84 20.44 10.68
N LEU A 382 28.70 19.68 10.74
CA LEU A 382 28.56 18.35 10.18
C LEU A 382 29.64 17.36 10.67
N SER A 383 30.03 17.50 11.95
CA SER A 383 31.21 16.81 12.51
C SER A 383 30.84 15.81 13.60
N GLY A 384 31.70 14.78 13.78
CA GLY A 384 31.50 13.73 14.76
C GLY A 384 30.51 12.65 14.30
N THR A 385 29.98 11.88 15.27
CA THR A 385 28.95 10.86 14.98
C THR A 385 27.58 11.53 14.86
N PRO A 386 26.79 11.24 13.82
CA PRO A 386 25.42 11.71 13.72
C PRO A 386 24.58 11.29 14.94
N ALA A 387 23.81 12.21 15.49
CA ALA A 387 22.86 11.92 16.56
C ALA A 387 21.63 11.16 16.06
N LEU A 388 21.30 11.29 14.78
CA LEU A 388 20.23 10.57 14.10
C LEU A 388 20.63 10.29 12.66
N ILE A 389 20.35 9.07 12.18
CA ILE A 389 20.39 8.73 10.76
C ILE A 389 19.00 8.22 10.38
N ARG A 390 18.38 8.83 9.37
CA ARG A 390 17.06 8.39 8.88
C ARG A 390 16.94 8.49 7.37
N ASN A 391 15.94 7.84 6.80
CA ASN A 391 15.53 8.06 5.41
C ASN A 391 14.63 9.29 5.35
N ASP A 392 15.04 10.29 4.58
CA ASP A 392 14.22 11.46 4.26
C ASP A 392 13.74 11.34 2.81
N LYS A 393 12.44 11.18 2.61
CA LYS A 393 11.81 10.95 1.30
C LYS A 393 12.01 12.12 0.34
N LYS A 394 12.07 13.37 0.88
CA LYS A 394 12.28 14.62 0.15
C LYS A 394 12.95 15.62 1.09
N ILE A 395 13.52 16.68 0.53
CA ILE A 395 14.04 17.82 1.31
C ILE A 395 13.00 18.95 1.23
N ASP A 396 12.06 18.95 2.16
CA ASP A 396 11.01 19.96 2.34
C ASP A 396 10.62 20.00 3.82
N PHE A 397 11.44 20.68 4.62
CA PHE A 397 11.29 20.73 6.08
C PHE A 397 11.07 22.18 6.56
N ASN A 398 10.16 22.32 7.50
CA ASN A 398 10.01 23.54 8.29
C ASN A 398 9.84 23.13 9.74
N TRP A 399 10.93 23.24 10.49
CA TRP A 399 10.95 22.90 11.92
C TRP A 399 10.53 24.05 12.81
N HIS A 400 10.40 25.27 12.21
CA HIS A 400 10.18 26.49 13.00
C HIS A 400 11.25 26.63 14.09
N GLY A 401 10.89 27.09 15.27
CA GLY A 401 11.80 27.16 16.44
C GLY A 401 12.01 25.81 17.18
N ASN A 402 11.79 24.64 16.50
CA ASN A 402 11.98 23.31 17.07
C ASN A 402 13.15 22.58 16.41
N GLY A 403 13.63 21.51 17.05
CA GLY A 403 14.64 20.62 16.45
C GLY A 403 14.02 19.61 15.49
N PRO A 404 14.83 18.98 14.61
CA PRO A 404 14.38 18.02 13.61
C PRO A 404 13.75 16.74 14.17
N ALA A 405 14.09 16.35 15.40
CA ALA A 405 13.56 15.21 16.12
C ALA A 405 13.88 15.28 17.61
N ALA A 406 13.24 14.42 18.41
CA ALA A 406 13.57 14.27 19.83
C ALA A 406 15.05 13.88 19.99
N GLY A 407 15.77 14.57 20.88
CA GLY A 407 17.21 14.37 21.12
C GLY A 407 18.13 15.18 20.19
N LEU A 408 17.58 15.91 19.23
CA LEU A 408 18.33 16.88 18.44
C LEU A 408 18.12 18.29 18.97
N ASN A 409 19.17 19.11 18.85
CA ASN A 409 19.11 20.51 19.24
C ASN A 409 18.08 21.26 18.38
N LYS A 410 17.39 22.23 18.96
CA LYS A 410 16.51 23.15 18.20
C LYS A 410 17.31 24.23 17.45
N ASP A 411 18.44 24.64 18.05
CA ASP A 411 19.41 25.58 17.51
C ASP A 411 20.76 24.87 17.39
N THR A 412 21.61 25.32 16.47
CA THR A 412 22.99 24.81 16.32
C THR A 412 22.99 23.30 15.97
N PHE A 413 22.29 22.94 14.89
CA PHE A 413 22.33 21.61 14.31
C PHE A 413 22.67 21.66 12.81
N SER A 414 23.06 20.53 12.25
CA SER A 414 23.30 20.42 10.82
C SER A 414 22.83 19.08 10.28
N VAL A 415 22.59 19.04 8.98
CA VAL A 415 22.13 17.82 8.29
C VAL A 415 22.90 17.64 6.99
N ARG A 416 23.34 16.41 6.73
CA ARG A 416 23.86 15.99 5.44
C ARG A 416 22.93 14.96 4.85
N TRP A 417 22.37 15.25 3.65
CA TRP A 417 21.65 14.27 2.85
C TRP A 417 22.54 13.73 1.73
N THR A 418 22.53 12.42 1.53
CA THR A 418 23.26 11.75 0.44
C THR A 418 22.39 10.70 -0.23
N GLY A 419 22.58 10.52 -1.53
CA GLY A 419 21.87 9.53 -2.34
C GLY A 419 22.09 9.74 -3.81
N LYS A 420 21.08 9.31 -4.61
CA LYS A 420 21.06 9.47 -6.06
C LYS A 420 19.83 10.29 -6.47
N ILE A 421 19.96 11.02 -7.57
CA ILE A 421 18.86 11.72 -8.25
C ILE A 421 18.79 11.27 -9.69
N LYS A 422 17.57 11.04 -10.22
CA LYS A 422 17.32 10.57 -11.58
C LYS A 422 16.34 11.50 -12.28
N ALA A 423 16.75 12.08 -13.41
CA ALA A 423 15.93 12.98 -14.20
C ALA A 423 15.02 12.21 -15.17
N GLY A 424 13.80 12.74 -15.41
CA GLY A 424 12.87 12.21 -16.39
C GLY A 424 13.17 12.64 -17.83
N TYR A 425 13.87 13.77 -18.01
CA TYR A 425 14.14 14.40 -19.32
C TYR A 425 15.63 14.71 -19.49
N SER A 426 16.11 14.69 -20.73
CA SER A 426 17.50 15.09 -21.06
C SER A 426 17.57 16.58 -21.33
N GLU A 427 17.60 17.38 -20.26
CA GLU A 427 17.45 18.83 -20.28
C GLU A 427 18.35 19.53 -19.26
N MET A 428 18.46 20.85 -19.38
CA MET A 428 19.03 21.67 -18.33
C MET A 428 18.05 21.81 -17.19
N TYR A 429 18.40 21.28 -16.02
CA TYR A 429 17.63 21.41 -14.80
C TYR A 429 18.16 22.59 -13.97
N THR A 430 17.23 23.43 -13.52
CA THR A 430 17.50 24.46 -12.50
C THR A 430 17.04 23.95 -11.15
N PHE A 431 17.95 23.93 -10.20
CA PHE A 431 17.70 23.56 -8.81
C PHE A 431 17.54 24.83 -7.99
N THR A 432 16.45 24.94 -7.23
CA THR A 432 16.19 26.06 -6.31
C THR A 432 16.19 25.53 -4.88
N ALA A 433 17.11 26.02 -4.08
CA ALA A 433 17.18 25.73 -2.63
C ALA A 433 16.81 26.96 -1.82
N SER A 434 15.78 26.84 -0.98
CA SER A 434 15.40 27.88 0.01
C SER A 434 15.77 27.39 1.39
N SER A 435 16.50 28.16 2.17
CA SER A 435 16.93 27.75 3.51
C SER A 435 17.03 28.90 4.50
N ASP A 436 16.86 28.57 5.74
CA ASP A 436 17.19 29.29 6.96
C ASP A 436 17.95 28.28 7.86
N ASP A 437 19.27 28.30 8.03
CA ASP A 437 20.34 29.18 7.57
C ASP A 437 21.04 28.66 6.28
N GLY A 438 22.26 28.12 6.43
CA GLY A 438 23.20 27.84 5.36
C GLY A 438 22.95 26.53 4.59
N ILE A 439 23.22 26.57 3.28
CA ILE A 439 23.00 25.43 2.40
C ILE A 439 24.10 25.28 1.35
N ARG A 440 24.42 24.05 0.99
CA ARG A 440 25.23 23.64 -0.16
C ARG A 440 24.59 22.45 -0.88
N VAL A 441 24.60 22.46 -2.20
CA VAL A 441 24.04 21.37 -3.05
C VAL A 441 25.04 20.91 -4.09
N TRP A 442 25.29 19.61 -4.16
CA TRP A 442 26.09 18.98 -5.21
C TRP A 442 25.23 18.00 -6.00
N ILE A 443 25.37 18.02 -7.32
CA ILE A 443 24.80 17.04 -8.24
C ILE A 443 25.92 16.45 -9.09
N GLY A 444 26.02 15.11 -9.16
CA GLY A 444 27.10 14.45 -9.92
C GLY A 444 28.53 14.85 -9.47
N GLY A 445 28.69 15.19 -8.19
CA GLY A 445 29.95 15.68 -7.63
C GLY A 445 30.24 17.17 -7.85
N GLN A 446 29.46 17.87 -8.67
CA GLN A 446 29.63 19.31 -8.93
C GLN A 446 28.84 20.12 -7.88
N LEU A 447 29.49 21.08 -7.24
CA LEU A 447 28.86 22.07 -6.35
C LEU A 447 28.08 23.07 -7.21
N ILE A 448 26.75 23.02 -7.15
CA ILE A 448 25.85 23.87 -7.96
C ILE A 448 25.23 25.00 -7.16
N ILE A 449 25.12 24.84 -5.84
CA ILE A 449 24.66 25.90 -4.92
C ILE A 449 25.63 25.94 -3.74
N ASP A 450 26.18 27.14 -3.44
CA ASP A 450 26.97 27.41 -2.23
C ASP A 450 26.50 28.69 -1.57
N SER A 451 25.84 28.55 -0.42
CA SER A 451 25.40 29.65 0.43
C SER A 451 25.59 29.27 1.91
N TRP A 452 26.84 28.89 2.26
CA TRP A 452 27.21 28.46 3.61
C TRP A 452 27.42 29.66 4.56
N LYS A 453 26.34 30.37 4.84
CA LYS A 453 26.31 31.56 5.70
C LYS A 453 24.97 31.73 6.37
N LYS A 454 24.93 32.52 7.41
CA LYS A 454 23.67 32.91 8.07
C LYS A 454 22.78 33.66 7.09
N GLN A 455 21.55 33.20 6.95
CA GLN A 455 20.50 33.81 6.12
C GLN A 455 19.14 33.35 6.64
N SER A 456 18.05 34.06 6.31
CA SER A 456 16.70 33.69 6.72
C SER A 456 15.81 33.60 5.48
N GLY A 457 15.35 32.38 5.19
CA GLY A 457 14.40 32.10 4.12
C GLY A 457 14.84 32.50 2.70
N VAL A 458 16.14 32.43 2.41
CA VAL A 458 16.70 32.91 1.14
C VAL A 458 16.79 31.78 0.11
N SER A 459 16.27 32.04 -1.09
CA SER A 459 16.40 31.11 -2.23
C SER A 459 17.71 31.33 -3.01
N ARG A 460 18.32 30.23 -3.44
CA ARG A 460 19.51 30.17 -4.31
C ARG A 460 19.28 29.19 -5.43
N GLU A 461 19.84 29.46 -6.58
CA GLU A 461 19.68 28.63 -7.77
C GLU A 461 21.03 28.14 -8.30
N GLY A 462 21.01 26.95 -8.87
CA GLY A 462 22.11 26.36 -9.61
C GLY A 462 21.57 25.46 -10.70
N SER A 463 22.29 25.35 -11.84
CA SER A 463 21.77 24.56 -12.95
C SER A 463 22.78 23.50 -13.38
N MET A 464 22.25 22.38 -13.89
CA MET A 464 23.05 21.28 -14.42
C MET A 464 22.31 20.55 -15.53
N GLN A 465 23.04 20.20 -16.61
CA GLN A 465 22.51 19.33 -17.66
C GLN A 465 22.37 17.90 -17.13
N LEU A 466 21.16 17.34 -17.16
CA LEU A 466 20.92 15.95 -16.80
C LEU A 466 20.44 15.15 -18.01
N SER A 467 20.67 13.85 -18.00
CA SER A 467 20.19 12.92 -19.04
C SER A 467 19.06 12.06 -18.48
N ALA A 468 18.00 11.88 -19.25
CA ALA A 468 16.85 11.06 -18.87
C ALA A 468 17.27 9.63 -18.46
N GLY A 469 16.77 9.18 -17.33
CA GLY A 469 17.02 7.83 -16.85
C GLY A 469 18.41 7.60 -16.23
N VAL A 470 19.33 8.56 -16.30
CA VAL A 470 20.66 8.47 -15.67
C VAL A 470 20.57 8.90 -14.21
N SER A 471 21.22 8.12 -13.32
CA SER A 471 21.31 8.43 -11.89
C SER A 471 22.61 9.21 -11.60
N TYR A 472 22.47 10.35 -10.93
CA TYR A 472 23.57 11.20 -10.48
C TYR A 472 23.66 11.17 -8.95
N ASP A 473 24.88 11.29 -8.40
CA ASP A 473 25.02 11.52 -6.96
C ASP A 473 24.41 12.86 -6.59
N ILE A 474 23.64 12.89 -5.49
CA ILE A 474 23.19 14.12 -4.86
C ILE A 474 23.71 14.16 -3.43
N LYS A 475 24.28 15.32 -3.06
CA LYS A 475 24.63 15.64 -1.69
C LYS A 475 24.10 17.03 -1.35
N VAL A 476 23.41 17.14 -0.22
CA VAL A 476 22.90 18.41 0.31
C VAL A 476 23.41 18.55 1.73
N GLU A 477 23.99 19.69 2.05
CA GLU A 477 24.41 20.04 3.41
C GLU A 477 23.68 21.30 3.86
N TYR A 478 23.20 21.27 5.10
CA TYR A 478 22.42 22.33 5.73
C TYR A 478 22.91 22.53 7.16
N TYR A 479 22.88 23.75 7.64
CA TYR A 479 22.99 24.05 9.07
C TYR A 479 22.00 25.11 9.51
N GLU A 480 21.55 24.97 10.74
CA GLU A 480 20.80 25.92 11.52
C GLU A 480 21.69 26.47 12.64
N ASN A 481 21.67 27.78 12.82
CA ASN A 481 22.41 28.41 13.90
C ASN A 481 21.48 28.78 15.06
N ARG A 482 20.48 29.63 14.84
CA ARG A 482 19.49 30.02 15.86
C ARG A 482 18.25 30.60 15.21
N GLY A 483 17.09 30.26 15.75
CA GLY A 483 15.80 30.82 15.36
C GLY A 483 14.88 29.87 14.71
N ASP A 484 14.31 30.27 13.57
CA ASP A 484 13.50 29.40 12.74
C ASP A 484 14.38 28.59 11.79
N ALA A 485 14.11 27.31 11.70
CA ALA A 485 14.85 26.36 10.85
C ALA A 485 13.98 25.86 9.71
N SER A 486 14.43 26.04 8.47
CA SER A 486 13.72 25.51 7.29
C SER A 486 14.64 25.25 6.12
N ILE A 487 14.28 24.24 5.33
CA ILE A 487 14.95 23.92 4.06
C ILE A 487 13.96 23.33 3.07
N ARG A 488 14.03 23.79 1.81
CA ARG A 488 13.27 23.22 0.68
C ARG A 488 14.15 23.14 -0.54
N LEU A 489 14.18 21.98 -1.20
CA LEU A 489 14.91 21.77 -2.45
C LEU A 489 13.92 21.43 -3.57
N MET A 490 13.91 22.29 -4.59
CA MET A 490 13.05 22.17 -5.76
C MET A 490 13.90 22.03 -7.03
N TRP A 491 13.29 21.57 -8.09
CA TRP A 491 13.86 21.54 -9.42
C TRP A 491 12.83 21.88 -10.51
N GLU A 492 13.31 22.32 -11.66
CA GLU A 492 12.53 22.55 -12.88
C GLU A 492 13.37 22.36 -14.13
N SER A 493 12.73 22.09 -15.25
CA SER A 493 13.32 22.12 -16.60
C SER A 493 12.23 22.48 -17.62
N PRO A 494 12.52 22.65 -18.92
CA PRO A 494 11.49 22.94 -19.92
C PRO A 494 10.30 21.98 -19.92
N SER A 495 10.53 20.69 -19.62
CA SER A 495 9.46 19.66 -19.55
C SER A 495 9.05 19.30 -18.13
N GLN A 496 9.83 19.67 -17.12
CA GLN A 496 9.55 19.44 -15.69
C GLN A 496 9.09 20.76 -15.05
N LYS A 497 7.81 20.80 -14.62
CA LYS A 497 7.31 21.95 -13.87
C LYS A 497 8.06 22.10 -12.54
N SER A 498 8.19 23.34 -12.08
CA SER A 498 8.81 23.66 -10.80
C SER A 498 8.09 22.95 -9.64
N ALA A 499 8.80 22.08 -8.93
CA ALA A 499 8.28 21.28 -7.82
C ALA A 499 9.39 20.88 -6.87
N VAL A 500 9.03 20.54 -5.61
CA VAL A 500 9.94 19.82 -4.71
C VAL A 500 10.35 18.52 -5.38
N ILE A 501 11.63 18.16 -5.28
CA ILE A 501 12.14 16.91 -5.85
C ILE A 501 11.38 15.75 -5.24
N SER A 502 10.65 15.01 -6.08
CA SER A 502 9.79 13.92 -5.61
C SER A 502 10.61 12.73 -5.11
N PRO A 503 10.09 11.94 -4.16
CA PRO A 503 10.73 10.70 -3.74
C PRO A 503 11.02 9.74 -4.90
N SER A 504 10.19 9.72 -5.94
CA SER A 504 10.38 8.88 -7.12
C SER A 504 11.64 9.21 -7.93
N ALA A 505 12.14 10.45 -7.82
CA ALA A 505 13.37 10.88 -8.44
C ALA A 505 14.62 10.66 -7.57
N LEU A 506 14.45 10.25 -6.31
CA LEU A 506 15.53 10.06 -5.33
C LEU A 506 15.68 8.59 -4.97
N SER A 507 16.91 8.16 -4.69
CA SER A 507 17.21 6.83 -4.17
C SER A 507 18.45 6.83 -3.27
N PHE A 508 18.56 5.81 -2.43
CA PHE A 508 19.75 5.61 -1.60
C PHE A 508 21.02 5.47 -2.46
N PRO A 509 22.21 5.76 -1.86
CA PRO A 509 23.50 5.62 -2.52
C PRO A 509 23.75 4.25 -3.12
#